data_21f5cb429b3d945ca7cd5f4b25594042
#
_entry.id   21f5cb429b3d945ca7cd5f4b25594042
#
_cell.length_a   1.000
_cell.length_b   1.000
_cell.length_c   1.000
_cell.angle_alpha   90.00
_cell.angle_beta   90.00
_cell.angle_gamma   90.00
#
_symmetry.space_group_name_H-M   'P 1'
#
loop_
_entity.id
_entity.type
_entity.pdbx_description
1 polymer ?
#
loop_
_entity_poly.entity_id
_entity_poly.type
_entity_poly.pdbx_seq_one_letter_code
_entity_poly.pdbx_strand_id
1 'polypeptide(L)'
;MFSIFVPFLFAPIIATTLCATLSLAWTHIVISDPSPKPWFRRVPSIKTWKKVAGPTAILAVAEQFAIVLPAYLAARSGFVGSPDDFANTTNSQRNIMVLKSFGILALSLALALLVVIPANVTLTRVQASLLPDDVETIIPFDRSFGGKVIPEIVGGSGVIGTLDAWNTFDWNSRVRLVKAYLKVVAMQFALMILFSVIMGAQFALIIGKHSKEVFPSDGKDGDTVVFN
;
A
#
# COMPACT_ATOMS: atom_id res chain seq x y z
N MET A 1 22.72 12.17 -8.19
CA MET A 1 21.65 11.19 -8.06
C MET A 1 21.28 10.90 -6.59
N PHE A 2 22.21 10.75 -5.67
CA PHE A 2 21.96 10.52 -4.24
C PHE A 2 21.16 11.66 -3.54
N SER A 3 21.38 12.92 -3.91
CA SER A 3 20.78 14.09 -3.27
C SER A 3 19.25 14.20 -3.40
N ILE A 4 18.66 13.60 -4.44
CA ILE A 4 17.20 13.62 -4.65
C ILE A 4 16.52 12.41 -3.99
N PHE A 5 17.25 11.29 -3.84
CA PHE A 5 16.72 10.05 -3.26
C PHE A 5 16.48 10.16 -1.74
N VAL A 6 17.35 10.89 -1.03
CA VAL A 6 17.27 11.05 0.44
C VAL A 6 15.97 11.74 0.87
N PRO A 7 15.59 12.93 0.33
CA PRO A 7 14.32 13.55 0.72
C PRO A 7 13.10 12.71 0.33
N PHE A 8 13.14 12.02 -0.81
CA PHE A 8 12.04 11.16 -1.25
C PHE A 8 11.81 9.96 -0.30
N LEU A 9 12.87 9.46 0.33
CA LEU A 9 12.78 8.37 1.31
C LEU A 9 12.27 8.84 2.66
N PHE A 10 12.76 9.97 3.17
CA PHE A 10 12.49 10.42 4.53
C PHE A 10 11.28 11.36 4.65
N ALA A 11 10.95 12.12 3.62
CA ALA A 11 9.83 13.07 3.67
C ALA A 11 8.49 12.39 3.98
N PRO A 12 8.11 11.24 3.38
CA PRO A 12 6.88 10.53 3.73
C PRO A 12 6.86 10.06 5.19
N ILE A 13 7.99 9.56 5.70
CA ILE A 13 8.10 9.08 7.09
C ILE A 13 7.86 10.24 8.06
N ILE A 14 8.52 11.39 7.82
CA ILE A 14 8.37 12.59 8.64
C ILE A 14 6.93 13.11 8.56
N ALA A 15 6.38 13.26 7.36
CA ALA A 15 5.03 13.77 7.15
C ALA A 15 3.98 12.89 7.83
N THR A 16 4.04 11.56 7.66
CA THR A 16 3.13 10.61 8.29
C THR A 16 3.23 10.68 9.82
N THR A 17 4.45 10.76 10.35
CA THR A 17 4.68 10.84 11.80
C THR A 17 4.17 12.16 12.38
N LEU A 18 4.35 13.28 11.70
CA LEU A 18 3.79 14.58 12.11
C LEU A 18 2.26 14.56 12.11
N CYS A 19 1.65 13.89 11.14
CA CYS A 19 0.20 13.73 11.01
C CYS A 19 -0.39 12.60 11.88
N ALA A 20 0.36 12.00 12.81
CA ALA A 20 -0.08 10.85 13.61
C ALA A 20 -1.37 11.11 14.39
N THR A 21 -1.62 12.34 14.86
CA THR A 21 -2.89 12.71 15.54
C THR A 21 -4.09 12.70 14.61
N LEU A 22 -3.92 13.01 13.33
CA LEU A 22 -4.99 12.92 12.32
C LEU A 22 -5.33 11.46 12.04
N SER A 23 -4.31 10.60 11.91
CA SER A 23 -4.49 9.15 11.79
C SER A 23 -5.22 8.58 13.01
N LEU A 24 -4.84 9.00 14.21
CA LEU A 24 -5.51 8.63 15.47
C LEU A 24 -6.99 9.06 15.46
N ALA A 25 -7.27 10.31 15.10
CA ALA A 25 -8.65 10.82 15.01
C ALA A 25 -9.49 10.01 14.01
N TRP A 26 -8.90 9.66 12.86
CA TRP A 26 -9.55 8.83 11.86
C TRP A 26 -9.87 7.44 12.40
N THR A 27 -8.92 6.78 13.04
CA THR A 27 -9.17 5.46 13.67
C THR A 27 -10.27 5.54 14.72
N HIS A 28 -10.27 6.55 15.60
CA HIS A 28 -11.32 6.76 16.58
C HIS A 28 -12.70 6.97 15.96
N ILE A 29 -12.79 7.71 14.84
CA ILE A 29 -14.03 7.92 14.09
C ILE A 29 -14.56 6.60 13.52
N VAL A 30 -13.68 5.79 12.96
CA VAL A 30 -14.05 4.52 12.29
C VAL A 30 -14.51 3.44 13.29
N ILE A 31 -13.91 3.37 14.49
CA ILE A 31 -14.24 2.33 15.47
C ILE A 31 -15.36 2.73 16.44
N SER A 32 -15.73 4.00 16.51
CA SER A 32 -16.74 4.52 17.45
C SER A 32 -18.11 4.71 16.79
N ASP A 33 -19.14 4.68 17.60
CA ASP A 33 -20.50 4.98 17.17
C ASP A 33 -20.61 6.40 16.59
N PRO A 34 -21.59 6.63 15.67
CA PRO A 34 -21.82 7.93 15.09
C PRO A 34 -22.02 9.01 16.16
N SER A 35 -21.25 10.08 16.11
CA SER A 35 -21.33 11.19 17.06
C SER A 35 -21.73 12.48 16.34
N PRO A 36 -22.55 13.34 16.95
CA PRO A 36 -22.92 14.65 16.39
C PRO A 36 -21.74 15.63 16.36
N LYS A 37 -20.64 15.31 17.04
CA LYS A 37 -19.45 16.17 17.09
C LYS A 37 -18.75 16.16 15.72
N PRO A 38 -18.41 17.32 15.11
CA PRO A 38 -17.66 17.38 13.86
C PRO A 38 -16.26 16.80 14.05
N TRP A 39 -15.69 16.24 12.96
CA TRP A 39 -14.42 15.52 12.96
C TRP A 39 -13.25 16.31 13.55
N PHE A 40 -13.16 17.64 13.31
CA PHE A 40 -12.07 18.48 13.80
C PHE A 40 -12.09 18.65 15.33
N ARG A 41 -13.26 18.52 15.99
CA ARG A 41 -13.37 18.51 17.44
C ARG A 41 -13.01 17.17 18.07
N ARG A 42 -12.84 16.14 17.25
CA ARG A 42 -12.44 14.80 17.66
C ARG A 42 -10.93 14.56 17.54
N VAL A 43 -10.18 15.56 17.01
CA VAL A 43 -8.71 15.47 16.92
C VAL A 43 -8.13 15.55 18.33
N PRO A 44 -7.38 14.51 18.77
CA PRO A 44 -6.75 14.48 20.08
C PRO A 44 -5.70 15.57 20.27
N SER A 45 -5.39 15.86 21.53
CA SER A 45 -4.41 16.88 21.88
C SER A 45 -2.98 16.48 21.45
N ILE A 46 -2.09 17.50 21.33
CA ILE A 46 -0.68 17.27 20.97
C ILE A 46 0.07 16.40 21.98
N LYS A 47 -0.41 16.31 23.24
CA LYS A 47 0.14 15.41 24.25
C LYS A 47 -0.01 13.94 23.84
N THR A 48 -1.12 13.60 23.18
CA THR A 48 -1.41 12.25 22.68
C THR A 48 -0.51 11.91 21.49
N TRP A 49 -0.03 12.92 20.72
CA TRP A 49 0.89 12.70 19.60
C TRP A 49 2.13 11.91 20.03
N LYS A 50 2.75 12.22 21.17
CA LYS A 50 3.95 11.54 21.68
C LYS A 50 3.72 10.02 21.89
N LYS A 51 2.49 9.63 22.23
CA LYS A 51 2.13 8.21 22.45
C LYS A 51 1.98 7.42 21.15
N VAL A 52 1.61 8.11 20.06
CA VAL A 52 1.30 7.49 18.76
C VAL A 52 2.43 7.66 17.75
N ALA A 53 3.27 8.67 17.90
CA ALA A 53 4.32 9.02 16.94
C ALA A 53 5.30 7.85 16.69
N GLY A 54 5.72 7.14 17.74
CA GLY A 54 6.62 5.97 17.61
C GLY A 54 6.01 4.85 16.75
N PRO A 55 4.85 4.28 17.10
CA PRO A 55 4.17 3.28 16.29
C PRO A 55 3.86 3.76 14.86
N THR A 56 3.50 5.04 14.68
CA THR A 56 3.27 5.63 13.34
C THR A 56 4.55 5.68 12.52
N ALA A 57 5.68 6.07 13.14
CA ALA A 57 6.97 6.07 12.47
C ALA A 57 7.40 4.65 12.04
N ILE A 58 7.18 3.65 12.90
CA ILE A 58 7.46 2.24 12.57
C ILE A 58 6.65 1.80 11.34
N LEU A 59 5.34 2.11 11.30
CA LEU A 59 4.53 1.82 10.12
C LEU A 59 5.04 2.55 8.88
N ALA A 60 5.34 3.84 8.97
CA ALA A 60 5.82 4.63 7.84
C ALA A 60 7.16 4.09 7.30
N VAL A 61 8.07 3.65 8.15
CA VAL A 61 9.32 2.97 7.76
C VAL A 61 9.03 1.64 7.07
N ALA A 62 8.10 0.84 7.62
CA ALA A 62 7.70 -0.44 7.04
C ALA A 62 7.11 -0.27 5.63
N GLU A 63 6.25 0.73 5.43
CA GLU A 63 5.66 1.08 4.13
C GLU A 63 6.72 1.53 3.13
N GLN A 64 7.62 2.44 3.53
CA GLN A 64 8.71 2.90 2.67
C GLN A 64 9.65 1.75 2.28
N PHE A 65 9.97 0.86 3.20
CA PHE A 65 10.77 -0.32 2.91
C PHE A 65 10.07 -1.25 1.90
N ALA A 66 8.77 -1.48 2.08
CA ALA A 66 7.97 -2.33 1.19
C ALA A 66 7.81 -1.73 -0.22
N ILE A 67 7.92 -0.41 -0.38
CA ILE A 67 7.87 0.27 -1.68
C ILE A 67 9.26 0.33 -2.32
N VAL A 68 10.25 0.79 -1.58
CA VAL A 68 11.58 1.13 -2.11
C VAL A 68 12.38 -0.11 -2.49
N LEU A 69 12.30 -1.19 -1.70
CA LEU A 69 13.09 -2.40 -1.97
C LEU A 69 12.68 -3.08 -3.29
N PRO A 70 11.39 -3.35 -3.58
CA PRO A 70 10.99 -3.89 -4.87
C PRO A 70 11.28 -2.94 -6.03
N ALA A 71 11.07 -1.62 -5.85
CA ALA A 71 11.38 -0.61 -6.88
C ALA A 71 12.88 -0.57 -7.21
N TYR A 72 13.74 -0.64 -6.20
CA TYR A 72 15.19 -0.71 -6.38
C TYR A 72 15.60 -1.98 -7.15
N LEU A 73 15.04 -3.13 -6.78
CA LEU A 73 15.31 -4.39 -7.47
C LEU A 73 14.78 -4.38 -8.91
N ALA A 74 13.62 -3.77 -9.16
CA ALA A 74 13.08 -3.57 -10.49
C ALA A 74 14.04 -2.73 -11.35
N ALA A 75 14.50 -1.60 -10.84
CA ALA A 75 15.46 -0.74 -11.53
C ALA A 75 16.80 -1.45 -11.83
N ARG A 76 17.31 -2.24 -10.88
CA ARG A 76 18.56 -3.01 -11.04
C ARG A 76 18.42 -4.19 -12.00
N SER A 77 17.22 -4.73 -12.15
CA SER A 77 16.98 -5.88 -13.03
C SER A 77 16.89 -5.54 -14.53
N GLY A 78 17.06 -4.27 -14.89
CA GLY A 78 16.91 -3.79 -16.27
C GLY A 78 15.45 -3.70 -16.72
N PHE A 79 14.52 -3.61 -15.78
CA PHE A 79 13.08 -3.55 -16.04
C PHE A 79 12.62 -2.19 -16.59
N VAL A 80 13.42 -1.15 -16.37
CA VAL A 80 13.17 0.21 -16.86
C VAL A 80 13.96 0.39 -18.15
N GLY A 81 13.46 -0.20 -19.23
CA GLY A 81 13.97 0.00 -20.59
C GLY A 81 13.13 1.03 -21.36
N SER A 82 13.67 1.54 -22.44
CA SER A 82 12.91 2.36 -23.39
C SER A 82 11.86 1.50 -24.12
N PRO A 83 10.78 2.07 -24.67
CA PRO A 83 9.84 1.33 -25.51
C PRO A 83 10.51 0.56 -26.65
N ASP A 84 11.60 1.11 -27.22
CA ASP A 84 12.37 0.51 -28.29
C ASP A 84 13.12 -0.75 -27.84
N ASP A 85 13.55 -0.81 -26.57
CA ASP A 85 14.18 -1.99 -26.00
C ASP A 85 13.21 -3.18 -25.93
N PHE A 86 11.92 -2.92 -25.70
CA PHE A 86 10.89 -3.96 -25.71
C PHE A 86 10.59 -4.51 -27.10
N ALA A 87 10.61 -3.66 -28.12
CA ALA A 87 10.37 -4.06 -29.52
C ALA A 87 11.45 -5.01 -30.04
N ASN A 88 12.71 -4.82 -29.63
CA ASN A 88 13.86 -5.58 -30.09
C ASN A 88 14.20 -6.79 -29.19
N THR A 89 13.37 -7.10 -28.20
CA THR A 89 13.66 -8.15 -27.21
C THR A 89 13.38 -9.54 -27.77
N THR A 90 14.35 -10.46 -27.65
CA THR A 90 14.19 -11.88 -28.02
C THR A 90 13.16 -12.57 -27.10
N ASN A 91 12.46 -13.60 -27.59
CA ASN A 91 11.48 -14.35 -26.81
C ASN A 91 12.02 -14.88 -25.47
N SER A 92 13.27 -15.34 -25.44
CA SER A 92 13.94 -15.79 -24.23
C SER A 92 14.09 -14.66 -23.20
N GLN A 93 14.54 -13.48 -23.65
CA GLN A 93 14.67 -12.30 -22.78
C GLN A 93 13.31 -11.83 -22.25
N ARG A 94 12.26 -11.88 -23.09
CA ARG A 94 10.89 -11.55 -22.68
C ARG A 94 10.40 -12.48 -21.59
N ASN A 95 10.62 -13.79 -21.70
CA ASN A 95 10.25 -14.76 -20.66
C ASN A 95 10.99 -14.51 -19.35
N ILE A 96 12.27 -14.15 -19.40
CA ILE A 96 13.07 -13.78 -18.22
C ILE A 96 12.52 -12.50 -17.58
N MET A 97 12.13 -11.49 -18.35
CA MET A 97 11.51 -10.27 -17.84
C MET A 97 10.19 -10.57 -17.14
N VAL A 98 9.33 -11.39 -17.72
CA VAL A 98 8.08 -11.83 -17.11
C VAL A 98 8.34 -12.55 -15.78
N LEU A 99 9.30 -13.47 -15.74
CA LEU A 99 9.66 -14.17 -14.50
C LEU A 99 10.17 -13.22 -13.41
N LYS A 100 11.01 -12.24 -13.79
CA LYS A 100 11.48 -11.20 -12.85
C LYS A 100 10.33 -10.36 -12.32
N SER A 101 9.35 -10.00 -13.17
CA SER A 101 8.14 -9.25 -12.73
C SER A 101 7.35 -10.01 -11.68
N PHE A 102 7.12 -11.30 -11.91
CA PHE A 102 6.44 -12.14 -10.93
C PHE A 102 7.22 -12.25 -9.63
N GLY A 103 8.55 -12.35 -9.68
CA GLY A 103 9.42 -12.35 -8.50
C GLY A 103 9.31 -11.06 -7.69
N ILE A 104 9.34 -9.91 -8.35
CA ILE A 104 9.20 -8.58 -7.71
C ILE A 104 7.80 -8.42 -7.10
N LEU A 105 6.76 -8.86 -7.82
CA LEU A 105 5.39 -8.83 -7.33
C LEU A 105 5.21 -9.72 -6.08
N ALA A 106 5.75 -10.95 -6.13
CA ALA A 106 5.73 -11.86 -4.99
C ALA A 106 6.48 -11.29 -3.78
N LEU A 107 7.63 -10.65 -4.00
CA LEU A 107 8.37 -9.95 -2.95
C LEU A 107 7.55 -8.80 -2.35
N SER A 108 6.92 -7.97 -3.19
CA SER A 108 6.06 -6.88 -2.73
C SER A 108 4.92 -7.38 -1.87
N LEU A 109 4.26 -8.46 -2.29
CA LEU A 109 3.20 -9.10 -1.52
C LEU A 109 3.71 -9.67 -0.19
N ALA A 110 4.86 -10.33 -0.20
CA ALA A 110 5.49 -10.87 1.01
C ALA A 110 5.83 -9.74 2.00
N LEU A 111 6.40 -8.63 1.56
CA LEU A 111 6.70 -7.47 2.40
C LEU A 111 5.42 -6.84 2.96
N ALA A 112 4.37 -6.71 2.15
CA ALA A 112 3.07 -6.22 2.62
C ALA A 112 2.52 -7.11 3.75
N LEU A 113 2.54 -8.43 3.58
CA LEU A 113 1.99 -9.39 4.54
C LEU A 113 2.84 -9.53 5.81
N LEU A 114 4.19 -9.53 5.68
CA LEU A 114 5.10 -9.86 6.77
C LEU A 114 5.63 -8.64 7.51
N VAL A 115 5.63 -7.46 6.89
CA VAL A 115 6.20 -6.24 7.47
C VAL A 115 5.13 -5.18 7.67
N VAL A 116 4.37 -4.82 6.63
CA VAL A 116 3.41 -3.71 6.71
C VAL A 116 2.18 -4.08 7.55
N ILE A 117 1.60 -5.26 7.36
CA ILE A 117 0.41 -5.69 8.13
C ILE A 117 0.71 -5.75 9.64
N PRO A 118 1.80 -6.38 10.12
CA PRO A 118 2.12 -6.36 11.55
C PRO A 118 2.28 -4.97 12.12
N ALA A 119 2.97 -4.07 11.40
CA ALA A 119 3.14 -2.69 11.83
C ALA A 119 1.80 -1.93 11.89
N ASN A 120 0.93 -2.12 10.90
CA ASN A 120 -0.39 -1.50 10.85
C ASN A 120 -1.31 -2.01 11.99
N VAL A 121 -1.35 -3.32 12.22
CA VAL A 121 -2.11 -3.91 13.34
C VAL A 121 -1.64 -3.33 14.67
N THR A 122 -0.34 -3.26 14.87
CA THR A 122 0.26 -2.68 16.08
C THR A 122 -0.17 -1.24 16.27
N LEU A 123 -0.05 -0.40 15.23
CA LEU A 123 -0.49 1.00 15.29
C LEU A 123 -1.98 1.11 15.59
N THR A 124 -2.83 0.36 14.89
CA THR A 124 -4.29 0.41 15.09
C THR A 124 -4.66 0.03 16.52
N ARG A 125 -4.01 -0.96 17.12
CA ARG A 125 -4.26 -1.37 18.52
C ARG A 125 -3.79 -0.32 19.52
N VAL A 126 -2.64 0.32 19.28
CA VAL A 126 -2.16 1.46 20.07
C VAL A 126 -3.16 2.61 19.97
N GLN A 127 -3.64 2.93 18.78
CA GLN A 127 -4.65 3.97 18.58
C GLN A 127 -5.99 3.64 19.26
N ALA A 128 -6.44 2.39 19.16
CA ALA A 128 -7.66 1.94 19.81
C ALA A 128 -7.58 1.99 21.35
N SER A 129 -6.40 1.75 21.93
CA SER A 129 -6.20 1.85 23.38
C SER A 129 -6.31 3.29 23.93
N LEU A 130 -6.18 4.28 23.04
CA LEU A 130 -6.29 5.71 23.39
C LEU A 130 -7.71 6.27 23.20
N LEU A 131 -8.68 5.41 22.85
CA LEU A 131 -10.07 5.84 22.71
C LEU A 131 -10.62 6.29 24.07
N PRO A 132 -11.23 7.49 24.19
CA PRO A 132 -11.84 7.96 25.43
C PRO A 132 -12.90 7.00 25.97
N ASP A 133 -12.98 6.88 27.30
CA ASP A 133 -13.90 5.93 27.95
C ASP A 133 -15.39 6.27 27.76
N ASP A 134 -15.68 7.56 27.49
CA ASP A 134 -17.05 8.07 27.25
C ASP A 134 -17.55 7.77 25.82
N VAL A 135 -16.72 7.17 24.96
CA VAL A 135 -17.08 6.88 23.56
C VAL A 135 -17.43 5.41 23.41
N GLU A 136 -18.64 5.11 22.95
CA GLU A 136 -19.06 3.74 22.61
C GLU A 136 -18.46 3.29 21.29
N THR A 137 -18.26 1.98 21.16
CA THR A 137 -17.64 1.37 19.96
C THR A 137 -18.63 0.50 19.22
N ILE A 138 -18.61 0.57 17.87
CA ILE A 138 -19.47 -0.23 16.98
C ILE A 138 -19.31 -1.73 17.27
N ILE A 139 -18.06 -2.17 17.49
CA ILE A 139 -17.76 -3.55 17.89
C ILE A 139 -17.09 -3.50 19.26
N PRO A 140 -17.71 -4.11 20.29
CA PRO A 140 -17.12 -4.12 21.62
C PRO A 140 -15.79 -4.89 21.61
N PHE A 141 -14.77 -4.34 22.24
CA PHE A 141 -13.48 -4.98 22.45
C PHE A 141 -12.97 -4.70 23.86
N ASP A 142 -12.08 -5.55 24.35
CA ASP A 142 -11.43 -5.35 25.64
C ASP A 142 -10.44 -4.18 25.57
N ARG A 143 -10.81 -3.04 26.18
CA ARG A 143 -9.98 -1.83 26.24
C ARG A 143 -8.73 -1.99 27.09
N SER A 144 -8.73 -2.95 28.00
CA SER A 144 -7.57 -3.27 28.83
C SER A 144 -6.49 -4.04 28.05
N PHE A 145 -6.87 -4.62 26.89
CA PHE A 145 -5.99 -5.51 26.10
C PHE A 145 -5.37 -6.62 26.95
N GLY A 146 -6.21 -7.28 27.78
CA GLY A 146 -5.76 -8.32 28.71
C GLY A 146 -4.97 -7.76 29.90
N GLY A 147 -5.32 -6.55 30.36
CA GLY A 147 -4.66 -5.90 31.50
C GLY A 147 -3.31 -5.24 31.16
N LYS A 148 -2.96 -5.11 29.88
CA LYS A 148 -1.70 -4.46 29.44
C LYS A 148 -1.79 -2.94 29.41
N VAL A 149 -2.99 -2.37 29.37
CA VAL A 149 -3.22 -0.93 29.48
C VAL A 149 -3.42 -0.58 30.95
N ILE A 150 -2.43 0.07 31.55
CA ILE A 150 -2.51 0.57 32.91
C ILE A 150 -2.98 2.02 32.85
N PRO A 151 -4.13 2.38 33.49
CA PRO A 151 -4.66 3.75 33.50
C PRO A 151 -3.68 4.75 34.09
N GLU A 152 -3.70 5.99 33.60
CA GLU A 152 -2.83 7.08 34.11
C GLU A 152 -3.08 7.39 35.61
N ILE A 153 -4.31 7.18 36.08
CA ILE A 153 -4.70 7.41 37.50
C ILE A 153 -3.88 6.49 38.44
N VAL A 154 -3.48 5.32 37.98
CA VAL A 154 -2.70 4.34 38.79
C VAL A 154 -1.20 4.45 38.46
N GLY A 155 -0.79 5.50 37.75
CA GLY A 155 0.62 5.72 37.37
C GLY A 155 1.05 5.04 36.08
N GLY A 156 0.10 4.52 35.29
CA GLY A 156 0.38 3.92 33.98
C GLY A 156 0.49 4.94 32.85
N SER A 157 0.78 4.45 31.64
CA SER A 157 0.89 5.27 30.42
C SER A 157 -0.48 5.59 29.80
N GLY A 158 -1.55 4.88 30.17
CA GLY A 158 -2.87 4.95 29.54
C GLY A 158 -2.89 4.46 28.07
N VAL A 159 -1.84 3.73 27.66
CA VAL A 159 -1.70 3.22 26.28
C VAL A 159 -1.00 1.86 26.31
N ILE A 160 -1.37 0.97 25.38
CA ILE A 160 -0.69 -0.30 25.22
C ILE A 160 0.71 -0.10 24.61
N GLY A 161 1.70 -0.83 25.13
CA GLY A 161 3.04 -0.84 24.55
C GLY A 161 3.05 -1.42 23.12
N THR A 162 3.95 -0.93 22.25
CA THR A 162 4.02 -1.36 20.85
C THR A 162 4.23 -2.87 20.71
N LEU A 163 5.11 -3.46 21.52
CA LEU A 163 5.35 -4.91 21.52
C LEU A 163 4.17 -5.70 22.11
N ASP A 164 3.55 -5.19 23.17
CA ASP A 164 2.38 -5.82 23.77
C ASP A 164 1.18 -5.78 22.82
N ALA A 165 1.02 -4.71 22.06
CA ALA A 165 -0.02 -4.60 21.04
C ALA A 165 0.10 -5.70 19.97
N TRP A 166 1.32 -6.09 19.59
CA TRP A 166 1.53 -7.20 18.68
C TRP A 166 1.40 -8.57 19.37
N ASN A 167 1.97 -8.74 20.56
CA ASN A 167 2.00 -10.02 21.26
C ASN A 167 0.62 -10.48 21.75
N THR A 168 -0.24 -9.55 22.12
CA THR A 168 -1.63 -9.84 22.53
C THR A 168 -2.57 -10.06 21.33
N PHE A 169 -2.10 -9.95 20.10
CA PHE A 169 -2.90 -10.24 18.90
C PHE A 169 -2.88 -11.75 18.64
N ASP A 170 -4.03 -12.39 18.82
CA ASP A 170 -4.21 -13.84 18.73
C ASP A 170 -3.87 -14.40 17.35
N TRP A 171 -3.30 -15.62 17.31
CA TRP A 171 -2.90 -16.29 16.07
C TRP A 171 -4.07 -16.51 15.10
N ASN A 172 -5.22 -16.92 15.61
CA ASN A 172 -6.42 -17.13 14.78
C ASN A 172 -6.84 -15.82 14.09
N SER A 173 -6.75 -14.71 14.80
CA SER A 173 -7.03 -13.37 14.27
C SER A 173 -6.01 -12.94 13.23
N ARG A 174 -4.71 -13.27 13.40
CA ARG A 174 -3.67 -13.04 12.39
C ARG A 174 -3.97 -13.80 11.10
N VAL A 175 -4.28 -15.09 11.19
CA VAL A 175 -4.62 -15.91 10.03
C VAL A 175 -5.87 -15.39 9.32
N ARG A 176 -6.90 -14.98 10.08
CA ARG A 176 -8.13 -14.39 9.54
C ARG A 176 -7.85 -13.10 8.79
N LEU A 177 -7.00 -12.24 9.35
CA LEU A 177 -6.59 -10.98 8.73
C LEU A 177 -5.82 -11.23 7.43
N VAL A 178 -4.82 -12.11 7.43
CA VAL A 178 -4.06 -12.46 6.22
C VAL A 178 -4.98 -13.03 5.13
N LYS A 179 -5.92 -13.92 5.49
CA LYS A 179 -6.92 -14.43 4.54
C LYS A 179 -7.80 -13.31 3.96
N ALA A 180 -8.19 -12.33 4.77
CA ALA A 180 -8.96 -11.18 4.30
C ALA A 180 -8.16 -10.33 3.31
N TYR A 181 -6.89 -10.03 3.62
CA TYR A 181 -6.01 -9.31 2.70
C TYR A 181 -5.79 -10.05 1.38
N LEU A 182 -5.55 -11.37 1.43
CA LEU A 182 -5.40 -12.17 0.20
C LEU A 182 -6.67 -12.17 -0.66
N LYS A 183 -7.86 -12.18 -0.04
CA LYS A 183 -9.13 -12.03 -0.79
C LYS A 183 -9.23 -10.66 -1.46
N VAL A 184 -8.85 -9.58 -0.76
CA VAL A 184 -8.84 -8.23 -1.33
C VAL A 184 -7.86 -8.14 -2.48
N VAL A 185 -6.65 -8.68 -2.34
CA VAL A 185 -5.63 -8.73 -3.41
C VAL A 185 -6.16 -9.52 -4.62
N ALA A 186 -6.76 -10.68 -4.41
CA ALA A 186 -7.35 -11.47 -5.50
C ALA A 186 -8.48 -10.71 -6.23
N MET A 187 -9.34 -10.01 -5.48
CA MET A 187 -10.40 -9.18 -6.06
C MET A 187 -9.82 -8.00 -6.84
N GLN A 188 -8.75 -7.36 -6.33
CA GLN A 188 -8.05 -6.28 -7.02
C GLN A 188 -7.45 -6.77 -8.36
N PHE A 189 -6.84 -7.95 -8.37
CA PHE A 189 -6.33 -8.56 -9.60
C PHE A 189 -7.45 -8.85 -10.61
N ALA A 190 -8.57 -9.41 -10.16
CA ALA A 190 -9.72 -9.66 -11.01
C ALA A 190 -10.26 -8.37 -11.66
N LEU A 191 -10.39 -7.30 -10.87
CA LEU A 191 -10.79 -5.99 -11.37
C LEU A 191 -9.77 -5.42 -12.37
N MET A 192 -8.47 -5.58 -12.10
CA MET A 192 -7.42 -5.10 -12.99
C MET A 192 -7.45 -5.84 -14.34
N ILE A 193 -7.66 -7.16 -14.33
CA ILE A 193 -7.82 -7.95 -15.55
C ILE A 193 -9.06 -7.49 -16.33
N LEU A 194 -10.21 -7.35 -15.67
CA LEU A 194 -11.45 -6.90 -16.30
C LEU A 194 -11.26 -5.51 -16.94
N PHE A 195 -10.65 -4.58 -16.23
CA PHE A 195 -10.35 -3.24 -16.73
C PHE A 195 -9.41 -3.29 -17.94
N SER A 196 -8.36 -4.12 -17.88
CA SER A 196 -7.41 -4.29 -18.99
C SER A 196 -8.08 -4.86 -20.25
N VAL A 197 -9.02 -5.79 -20.10
CA VAL A 197 -9.80 -6.33 -21.21
C VAL A 197 -10.69 -5.26 -21.84
N ILE A 198 -11.39 -4.47 -21.01
CA ILE A 198 -12.25 -3.37 -21.49
C ILE A 198 -11.41 -2.32 -22.23
N MET A 199 -10.29 -1.90 -21.65
CA MET A 199 -9.37 -0.94 -22.27
C MET A 199 -8.80 -1.47 -23.58
N GLY A 200 -8.38 -2.75 -23.62
CA GLY A 200 -7.89 -3.40 -24.83
C GLY A 200 -8.94 -3.47 -25.94
N ALA A 201 -10.19 -3.79 -25.59
CA ALA A 201 -11.30 -3.79 -26.54
C ALA A 201 -11.60 -2.37 -27.09
N GLN A 202 -11.60 -1.35 -26.24
CA GLN A 202 -11.76 0.05 -26.67
C GLN A 202 -10.63 0.47 -27.61
N PHE A 203 -9.38 0.15 -27.27
CA PHE A 203 -8.20 0.41 -28.12
C PHE A 203 -8.34 -0.26 -29.48
N ALA A 204 -8.72 -1.54 -29.50
CA ALA A 204 -8.92 -2.28 -30.76
C ALA A 204 -10.03 -1.69 -31.62
N LEU A 205 -11.13 -1.20 -31.03
CA LEU A 205 -12.22 -0.55 -31.75
C LEU A 205 -11.79 0.81 -32.34
N ILE A 206 -11.03 1.61 -31.59
CA ILE A 206 -10.56 2.93 -32.02
C ILE A 206 -9.51 2.79 -33.12
N ILE A 207 -8.47 1.96 -32.91
CA ILE A 207 -7.41 1.73 -33.90
C ILE A 207 -7.96 1.01 -35.13
N GLY A 208 -8.82 0.00 -34.94
CA GLY A 208 -9.45 -0.71 -36.04
C GLY A 208 -10.27 0.20 -36.97
N LYS A 209 -10.88 1.24 -36.41
CA LYS A 209 -11.64 2.25 -37.16
C LYS A 209 -10.78 3.27 -37.90
N HIS A 210 -9.58 3.56 -37.36
CA HIS A 210 -8.62 4.54 -37.89
C HIS A 210 -7.30 3.90 -38.35
N SER A 211 -7.26 2.57 -38.52
CA SER A 211 -6.03 1.83 -38.81
C SER A 211 -5.32 2.30 -40.10
N LYS A 212 -6.10 2.75 -41.11
CA LYS A 212 -5.57 3.29 -42.36
C LYS A 212 -4.92 4.68 -42.20
N GLU A 213 -5.34 5.45 -41.20
CA GLU A 213 -4.80 6.78 -40.92
C GLU A 213 -3.56 6.71 -39.99
N VAL A 214 -3.56 5.75 -39.05
CA VAL A 214 -2.49 5.57 -38.05
C VAL A 214 -1.32 4.77 -38.62
N PHE A 215 -1.59 3.80 -39.51
CA PHE A 215 -0.60 3.01 -40.23
C PHE A 215 -0.87 3.16 -41.73
N PRO A 216 -0.39 4.24 -42.38
CA PRO A 216 -0.40 4.30 -43.82
C PRO A 216 0.38 3.09 -44.32
N SER A 217 -0.27 2.24 -45.10
CA SER A 217 0.45 1.20 -45.82
C SER A 217 1.42 1.90 -46.79
N ASP A 218 2.71 1.87 -46.46
CA ASP A 218 3.74 2.32 -47.36
C ASP A 218 3.66 1.39 -48.59
N GLY A 219 3.00 1.91 -49.65
CA GLY A 219 2.78 1.17 -50.87
C GLY A 219 4.10 0.91 -51.54
N LYS A 220 4.71 -0.21 -51.28
CA LYS A 220 5.61 -0.83 -52.23
C LYS A 220 4.78 -1.40 -53.37
N ASP A 221 4.23 -0.52 -54.18
CA ASP A 221 3.93 -0.86 -55.54
C ASP A 221 5.27 -1.14 -56.25
N GLY A 222 5.50 -2.42 -56.49
CA GLY A 222 6.61 -2.89 -57.28
C GLY A 222 6.47 -2.34 -58.70
N ASP A 223 7.16 -1.23 -58.97
CA ASP A 223 7.46 -0.82 -60.33
C ASP A 223 8.32 -1.92 -60.96
N THR A 224 7.66 -2.83 -61.67
CA THR A 224 8.32 -3.64 -62.68
C THR A 224 8.78 -2.71 -63.81
N VAL A 225 10.04 -2.28 -63.72
CA VAL A 225 10.70 -1.62 -64.81
C VAL A 225 10.90 -2.64 -65.93
N VAL A 226 10.04 -2.63 -66.93
CA VAL A 226 10.22 -3.36 -68.19
C VAL A 226 11.23 -2.57 -69.00
N PHE A 227 12.46 -3.08 -69.10
CA PHE A 227 13.45 -2.62 -70.11
C PHE A 227 13.10 -3.28 -71.45
N ASN A 228 12.78 -2.45 -72.44
CA ASN A 228 12.83 -2.77 -73.87
C ASN A 228 14.25 -2.54 -74.40
#